data_fc0c7e68d6e418b9167d3937b45bfd91
#
_entry.id   fc0c7e68d6e418b9167d3937b45bfd91
#
_cell.length_a   1.000
_cell.length_b   1.000
_cell.length_c   1.000
_cell.angle_alpha   90.00
_cell.angle_beta   90.00
_cell.angle_gamma   90.00
#
_symmetry.space_group_name_H-M   'P 1'
#
loop_
_entity.id
_entity.type
_entity.pdbx_description
1 polymer ?
#
loop_
_entity_poly.entity_id
_entity_poly.type
_entity_poly.pdbx_seq_one_letter_code
_entity_poly.pdbx_strand_id
1 'polypeptide(L)'
;MDKVVASAAEAVADIGDGSSLAVGGFGLCGIPSVLIAALHEHGAKDLDVVSNNCGVDDWGLGVLLRDGRLRTVIASYVGENKEFARQYLEGELEVHLTPQGTLAEKLRAGGAGIPAFYTATGVGTQVADGGMPWKYAADGSVEKASQAKETRVYGDGDDAKPYVLEEAITTDFALVRAAKGDRHGNLVFNLSARNFNPLCAMAGRVVVAEVEQLVEPGDIHPDDVHLPGIYVQRVVELTSEQADDKRIEKRTTRETEGD
;
A
#
# COMPACT_ATOMS: atom_id res chain seq x y z
N MET A 1 8.41 19.34 15.33
CA MET A 1 8.86 18.19 16.17
C MET A 1 9.70 17.31 15.29
N ASP A 2 10.89 16.92 15.74
CA ASP A 2 11.75 15.99 15.01
C ASP A 2 11.15 14.58 15.04
N LYS A 3 11.05 13.92 13.87
CA LYS A 3 10.47 12.60 13.68
C LYS A 3 11.47 11.57 13.18
N VAL A 4 12.72 11.98 13.05
CA VAL A 4 13.79 11.10 12.58
C VAL A 4 14.09 10.05 13.65
N VAL A 5 14.13 8.79 13.23
CA VAL A 5 14.53 7.65 14.07
C VAL A 5 15.84 7.07 13.55
N ALA A 6 16.61 6.44 14.44
CA ALA A 6 17.98 6.07 14.15
C ALA A 6 18.12 4.92 13.13
N SER A 7 17.09 4.07 12.99
CA SER A 7 17.17 2.92 12.08
C SER A 7 15.78 2.42 11.65
N ALA A 8 15.74 1.66 10.57
CA ALA A 8 14.54 0.97 10.13
C ALA A 8 14.05 -0.06 11.18
N ALA A 9 14.96 -0.73 11.88
CA ALA A 9 14.64 -1.67 12.94
C ALA A 9 13.91 -0.99 14.11
N GLU A 10 14.39 0.19 14.54
CA GLU A 10 13.70 0.99 15.55
C GLU A 10 12.32 1.46 15.05
N ALA A 11 12.25 1.85 13.79
CA ALA A 11 11.04 2.38 13.19
C ALA A 11 9.88 1.39 13.12
N VAL A 12 10.16 0.09 13.08
CA VAL A 12 9.15 -1.00 12.97
C VAL A 12 9.00 -1.81 14.26
N ALA A 13 9.73 -1.47 15.33
CA ALA A 13 9.86 -2.29 16.53
C ALA A 13 8.55 -2.57 17.29
N ASP A 14 7.54 -1.72 17.15
CA ASP A 14 6.21 -1.85 17.76
C ASP A 14 5.14 -2.46 16.82
N ILE A 15 5.53 -2.88 15.61
CA ILE A 15 4.63 -3.62 14.72
C ILE A 15 4.56 -5.06 15.20
N GLY A 16 3.50 -5.38 15.95
CA GLY A 16 3.29 -6.72 16.51
C GLY A 16 2.53 -7.67 15.59
N ASP A 17 2.43 -8.92 16.00
CA ASP A 17 1.61 -9.94 15.32
C ASP A 17 0.16 -9.46 15.19
N GLY A 18 -0.46 -9.74 14.05
CA GLY A 18 -1.84 -9.38 13.76
C GLY A 18 -2.06 -7.90 13.39
N SER A 19 -1.00 -7.08 13.32
CA SER A 19 -1.11 -5.67 12.90
C SER A 19 -1.60 -5.53 11.47
N SER A 20 -2.37 -4.47 11.21
CA SER A 20 -2.77 -4.07 9.84
C SER A 20 -1.82 -3.02 9.29
N LEU A 21 -1.40 -3.19 8.03
CA LEU A 21 -0.43 -2.32 7.36
C LEU A 21 -0.91 -1.86 5.98
N ALA A 22 -0.83 -0.56 5.71
CA ALA A 22 -0.89 -0.02 4.36
C ALA A 22 0.54 0.16 3.81
N VAL A 23 0.88 -0.51 2.72
CA VAL A 23 2.24 -0.48 2.18
C VAL A 23 2.23 0.17 0.82
N GLY A 24 3.00 1.26 0.69
CA GLY A 24 3.14 2.03 -0.54
C GLY A 24 3.81 1.26 -1.67
N GLY A 25 3.74 1.84 -2.86
CA GLY A 25 4.33 1.27 -4.07
C GLY A 25 3.30 0.80 -5.10
N PHE A 26 3.79 0.56 -6.30
CA PHE A 26 3.02 0.05 -7.43
C PHE A 26 3.94 -0.82 -8.29
N GLY A 27 3.59 -2.08 -8.47
CA GLY A 27 4.52 -3.04 -9.06
C GLY A 27 5.80 -3.14 -8.21
N LEU A 28 6.91 -2.68 -8.77
CA LEU A 28 8.20 -2.59 -8.06
C LEU A 28 8.68 -1.14 -7.88
N CYS A 29 7.80 -0.15 -8.15
CA CYS A 29 8.13 1.28 -8.09
C CYS A 29 7.67 1.88 -6.76
N GLY A 30 8.56 2.63 -6.08
CA GLY A 30 8.25 3.30 -4.81
C GLY A 30 8.06 2.35 -3.62
N ILE A 31 8.69 1.19 -3.65
CA ILE A 31 8.55 0.17 -2.60
C ILE A 31 9.42 0.54 -1.39
N PRO A 32 8.87 0.56 -0.16
CA PRO A 32 9.62 0.79 1.07
C PRO A 32 10.42 -0.46 1.47
N SER A 33 11.41 -0.83 0.63
CA SER A 33 12.11 -2.11 0.70
C SER A 33 12.93 -2.29 1.97
N VAL A 34 13.50 -1.20 2.51
CA VAL A 34 14.32 -1.24 3.74
C VAL A 34 13.43 -1.45 4.97
N LEU A 35 12.27 -0.79 5.02
CA LEU A 35 11.29 -1.01 6.10
C LEU A 35 10.68 -2.41 6.02
N ILE A 36 10.41 -2.93 4.82
CA ILE A 36 9.91 -4.31 4.64
C ILE A 36 10.95 -5.33 5.11
N ALA A 37 12.24 -5.13 4.77
CA ALA A 37 13.31 -6.00 5.23
C ALA A 37 13.46 -5.96 6.76
N ALA A 38 13.43 -4.77 7.37
CA ALA A 38 13.47 -4.62 8.81
C ALA A 38 12.27 -5.29 9.51
N LEU A 39 11.07 -5.18 8.95
CA LEU A 39 9.88 -5.86 9.47
C LEU A 39 10.00 -7.38 9.34
N HIS A 40 10.58 -7.87 8.26
CA HIS A 40 10.88 -9.29 8.08
C HIS A 40 11.84 -9.82 9.17
N GLU A 41 12.94 -9.10 9.42
CA GLU A 41 13.92 -9.42 10.47
C GLU A 41 13.30 -9.31 11.88
N HIS A 42 12.41 -8.34 12.10
CA HIS A 42 11.67 -8.18 13.35
C HIS A 42 10.83 -9.42 13.70
N GLY A 43 10.31 -10.11 12.70
CA GLY A 43 9.66 -11.40 12.86
C GLY A 43 8.16 -11.35 13.12
N ALA A 44 7.51 -10.19 13.04
CA ALA A 44 6.06 -10.07 13.14
C ALA A 44 5.35 -10.94 12.08
N LYS A 45 4.23 -11.53 12.46
CA LYS A 45 3.44 -12.47 11.64
C LYS A 45 1.94 -12.22 11.76
N ASP A 46 1.17 -12.99 11.01
CA ASP A 46 -0.30 -12.87 10.94
C ASP A 46 -0.75 -11.46 10.52
N LEU A 47 0.06 -10.80 9.68
CA LEU A 47 -0.15 -9.42 9.26
C LEU A 47 -1.29 -9.32 8.24
N ASP A 48 -2.13 -8.28 8.37
CA ASP A 48 -3.11 -7.90 7.36
C ASP A 48 -2.53 -6.75 6.52
N VAL A 49 -2.31 -6.97 5.24
CA VAL A 49 -1.65 -6.00 4.38
C VAL A 49 -2.58 -5.45 3.32
N VAL A 50 -2.56 -4.13 3.15
CA VAL A 50 -3.21 -3.41 2.06
C VAL A 50 -2.13 -2.80 1.17
N SER A 51 -2.07 -3.20 -0.09
CA SER A 51 -1.13 -2.66 -1.07
C SER A 51 -1.67 -2.88 -2.48
N ASN A 52 -1.13 -2.17 -3.47
CA ASN A 52 -1.53 -2.40 -4.87
C ASN A 52 -1.29 -3.86 -5.29
N ASN A 53 -0.14 -4.42 -4.92
CA ASN A 53 0.26 -5.81 -5.13
C ASN A 53 1.36 -6.21 -4.12
N CYS A 54 1.81 -7.44 -4.13
CA CYS A 54 2.85 -7.93 -3.21
C CYS A 54 4.24 -8.05 -3.84
N GLY A 55 4.60 -7.14 -4.75
CA GLY A 55 5.90 -7.19 -5.41
C GLY A 55 6.08 -8.45 -6.27
N VAL A 56 7.24 -9.06 -6.18
CA VAL A 56 7.59 -10.36 -6.78
C VAL A 56 8.15 -11.28 -5.69
N ASP A 57 8.41 -12.56 -6.01
CA ASP A 57 8.78 -13.59 -5.02
C ASP A 57 9.93 -13.20 -4.08
N ASP A 58 10.90 -12.42 -4.57
CA ASP A 58 12.13 -12.06 -3.85
C ASP A 58 12.28 -10.56 -3.55
N TRP A 59 11.22 -9.74 -3.78
CA TRP A 59 11.28 -8.30 -3.59
C TRP A 59 9.96 -7.69 -3.13
N GLY A 60 10.05 -6.65 -2.30
CA GLY A 60 8.90 -6.01 -1.71
C GLY A 60 8.17 -6.95 -0.76
N LEU A 61 6.85 -6.89 -0.73
CA LEU A 61 6.04 -7.74 0.15
C LEU A 61 6.16 -9.25 -0.13
N GLY A 62 6.72 -9.64 -1.29
CA GLY A 62 7.02 -11.03 -1.59
C GLY A 62 7.94 -11.69 -0.57
N VAL A 63 8.84 -10.91 0.05
CA VAL A 63 9.72 -11.41 1.12
C VAL A 63 8.92 -11.87 2.34
N LEU A 64 7.90 -11.10 2.74
CA LEU A 64 7.02 -11.46 3.86
C LEU A 64 6.08 -12.62 3.50
N LEU A 65 5.58 -12.65 2.25
CA LEU A 65 4.76 -13.76 1.75
C LEU A 65 5.49 -15.10 1.80
N ARG A 66 6.71 -15.14 1.26
CA ARG A 66 7.51 -16.37 1.19
C ARG A 66 7.68 -17.03 2.55
N ASP A 67 7.80 -16.25 3.60
CA ASP A 67 8.01 -16.73 4.97
C ASP A 67 6.69 -16.83 5.78
N GLY A 68 5.53 -16.80 5.10
CA GLY A 68 4.22 -17.01 5.71
C GLY A 68 3.86 -15.95 6.77
N ARG A 69 4.32 -14.70 6.57
CA ARG A 69 4.08 -13.60 7.54
C ARG A 69 2.72 -12.93 7.38
N LEU A 70 2.07 -13.13 6.23
CA LEU A 70 0.82 -12.46 5.89
C LEU A 70 -0.37 -13.41 6.12
N ARG A 71 -1.41 -12.90 6.77
CA ARG A 71 -2.70 -13.57 6.99
C ARG A 71 -3.71 -13.17 5.93
N THR A 72 -3.81 -11.86 5.67
CA THR A 72 -4.75 -11.27 4.71
C THR A 72 -4.03 -10.29 3.82
N VAL A 73 -4.37 -10.30 2.53
CA VAL A 73 -3.92 -9.28 1.57
C VAL A 73 -5.13 -8.66 0.87
N ILE A 74 -5.25 -7.34 0.96
CA ILE A 74 -6.17 -6.54 0.14
C ILE A 74 -5.33 -5.89 -0.96
N ALA A 75 -5.53 -6.32 -2.21
CA ALA A 75 -4.74 -5.88 -3.35
C ALA A 75 -5.58 -5.75 -4.62
N SER A 76 -5.06 -5.04 -5.61
CA SER A 76 -5.72 -4.93 -6.91
C SER A 76 -5.18 -5.92 -7.95
N TYR A 77 -4.06 -6.58 -7.66
CA TYR A 77 -3.34 -7.38 -8.64
C TYR A 77 -2.43 -8.42 -7.95
N VAL A 78 -2.48 -9.66 -8.40
CA VAL A 78 -1.58 -10.73 -7.92
C VAL A 78 -0.21 -10.63 -8.60
N GLY A 79 -0.18 -10.39 -9.91
CA GLY A 79 1.02 -10.11 -10.70
C GLY A 79 1.89 -11.31 -10.96
N GLU A 80 3.19 -11.02 -11.08
CA GLU A 80 4.27 -11.99 -11.35
C GLU A 80 4.76 -12.70 -10.07
N ASN A 81 4.08 -12.53 -8.94
CA ASN A 81 4.42 -13.18 -7.67
C ASN A 81 3.78 -14.58 -7.63
N LYS A 82 4.60 -15.61 -7.86
CA LYS A 82 4.15 -17.00 -7.91
C LYS A 82 3.74 -17.53 -6.55
N GLU A 83 4.46 -17.10 -5.51
CA GLU A 83 4.15 -17.48 -4.12
C GLU A 83 2.81 -16.90 -3.67
N PHE A 84 2.51 -15.65 -4.07
CA PHE A 84 1.21 -15.05 -3.83
C PHE A 84 0.08 -15.89 -4.45
N ALA A 85 0.24 -16.24 -5.73
CA ALA A 85 -0.75 -17.06 -6.43
C ALA A 85 -0.90 -18.45 -5.79
N ARG A 86 0.22 -19.09 -5.41
CA ARG A 86 0.21 -20.42 -4.76
C ARG A 86 -0.54 -20.38 -3.43
N GLN A 87 -0.13 -19.49 -2.51
CA GLN A 87 -0.74 -19.40 -1.17
C GLN A 87 -2.24 -19.10 -1.24
N TYR A 88 -2.66 -18.23 -2.18
CA TYR A 88 -4.07 -17.95 -2.39
C TYR A 88 -4.83 -19.18 -2.86
N LEU A 89 -4.35 -19.87 -3.91
CA LEU A 89 -5.03 -21.02 -4.51
C LEU A 89 -5.03 -22.27 -3.60
N GLU A 90 -4.01 -22.41 -2.75
CA GLU A 90 -3.90 -23.50 -1.77
C GLU A 90 -4.61 -23.21 -0.45
N GLY A 91 -5.21 -22.02 -0.29
CA GLY A 91 -5.99 -21.64 0.89
C GLY A 91 -5.15 -21.23 2.11
N GLU A 92 -3.85 -20.99 1.92
CA GLU A 92 -2.95 -20.53 2.98
C GLU A 92 -3.13 -19.03 3.27
N LEU A 93 -3.53 -18.24 2.27
CA LEU A 93 -3.67 -16.79 2.32
C LEU A 93 -5.10 -16.35 2.01
N GLU A 94 -5.65 -15.44 2.80
CA GLU A 94 -6.88 -14.73 2.45
C GLU A 94 -6.57 -13.53 1.55
N VAL A 95 -7.25 -13.43 0.38
CA VAL A 95 -7.00 -12.36 -0.60
C VAL A 95 -8.30 -11.67 -1.00
N HIS A 96 -8.36 -10.35 -0.78
CA HIS A 96 -9.47 -9.51 -1.23
C HIS A 96 -9.05 -8.72 -2.46
N LEU A 97 -9.33 -9.26 -3.65
CA LEU A 97 -9.08 -8.53 -4.89
C LEU A 97 -10.09 -7.38 -5.02
N THR A 98 -9.54 -6.17 -5.09
CA THR A 98 -10.31 -4.92 -5.15
C THR A 98 -9.92 -4.15 -6.41
N PRO A 99 -10.87 -3.62 -7.20
CA PRO A 99 -10.53 -2.79 -8.35
C PRO A 99 -9.58 -1.65 -7.95
N GLN A 100 -8.53 -1.43 -8.73
CA GLN A 100 -7.40 -0.57 -8.34
C GLN A 100 -7.82 0.85 -7.96
N GLY A 101 -8.67 1.50 -8.76
CA GLY A 101 -9.18 2.83 -8.44
C GLY A 101 -10.02 2.84 -7.17
N THR A 102 -10.79 1.78 -6.93
CA THR A 102 -11.54 1.61 -5.68
C THR A 102 -10.61 1.43 -4.49
N LEU A 103 -9.55 0.62 -4.62
CA LEU A 103 -8.55 0.46 -3.55
C LEU A 103 -7.88 1.80 -3.19
N ALA A 104 -7.50 2.58 -4.21
CA ALA A 104 -6.94 3.91 -4.01
C ALA A 104 -7.90 4.83 -3.27
N GLU A 105 -9.18 4.84 -3.67
CA GLU A 105 -10.21 5.69 -3.04
C GLU A 105 -10.56 5.21 -1.62
N LYS A 106 -10.57 3.91 -1.35
CA LYS A 106 -10.77 3.37 0.01
C LYS A 106 -9.70 3.87 0.98
N LEU A 107 -8.43 3.87 0.57
CA LEU A 107 -7.31 4.41 1.37
C LEU A 107 -7.44 5.93 1.54
N ARG A 108 -7.75 6.66 0.45
CA ARG A 108 -7.96 8.12 0.51
C ARG A 108 -9.11 8.47 1.46
N ALA A 109 -10.23 7.79 1.34
CA ALA A 109 -11.41 8.01 2.17
C ALA A 109 -11.09 7.76 3.65
N GLY A 110 -10.39 6.67 3.97
CA GLY A 110 -9.94 6.37 5.34
C GLY A 110 -9.08 7.48 5.92
N GLY A 111 -8.08 7.94 5.15
CA GLY A 111 -7.20 9.04 5.54
C GLY A 111 -7.88 10.40 5.68
N ALA A 112 -9.02 10.59 5.00
CA ALA A 112 -9.84 11.80 5.08
C ALA A 112 -10.97 11.73 6.14
N GLY A 113 -11.09 10.61 6.86
CA GLY A 113 -12.17 10.41 7.84
C GLY A 113 -13.53 10.17 7.20
N ILE A 114 -13.58 9.75 5.92
CA ILE A 114 -14.80 9.40 5.20
C ILE A 114 -15.02 7.89 5.37
N PRO A 115 -16.11 7.44 6.03
CA PRO A 115 -16.28 6.03 6.38
C PRO A 115 -16.61 5.14 5.18
N ALA A 116 -17.27 5.68 4.15
CA ALA A 116 -17.68 4.96 2.96
C ALA A 116 -18.01 5.93 1.82
N PHE A 117 -18.05 5.43 0.59
CA PHE A 117 -18.41 6.19 -0.60
C PHE A 117 -19.12 5.28 -1.62
N TYR A 118 -19.81 5.90 -2.56
CA TYR A 118 -20.40 5.20 -3.70
C TYR A 118 -19.56 5.37 -4.95
N THR A 119 -19.35 4.27 -5.70
CA THR A 119 -18.62 4.26 -6.96
C THR A 119 -19.36 3.47 -8.04
N ALA A 120 -19.23 3.89 -9.29
CA ALA A 120 -19.74 3.12 -10.42
C ALA A 120 -18.88 1.88 -10.75
N THR A 121 -17.65 1.83 -10.23
CA THR A 121 -16.72 0.71 -10.49
C THR A 121 -17.23 -0.56 -9.84
N GLY A 122 -17.35 -1.63 -10.63
CA GLY A 122 -17.78 -2.95 -10.16
C GLY A 122 -19.28 -3.20 -10.24
N VAL A 123 -20.10 -2.21 -10.61
CA VAL A 123 -21.54 -2.41 -10.85
C VAL A 123 -21.76 -3.47 -11.94
N GLY A 124 -22.65 -4.43 -11.69
CA GLY A 124 -22.97 -5.53 -12.62
C GLY A 124 -21.86 -6.60 -12.71
N THR A 125 -21.01 -6.68 -11.71
CA THR A 125 -19.97 -7.70 -11.59
C THR A 125 -19.99 -8.35 -10.21
N GLN A 126 -19.22 -9.44 -10.02
CA GLN A 126 -19.05 -10.08 -8.70
C GLN A 126 -18.48 -9.14 -7.63
N VAL A 127 -17.87 -8.03 -8.01
CA VAL A 127 -17.42 -7.00 -7.04
C VAL A 127 -18.61 -6.41 -6.29
N ALA A 128 -19.74 -6.19 -6.98
CA ALA A 128 -20.98 -5.72 -6.39
C ALA A 128 -21.85 -6.87 -5.85
N ASP A 129 -21.99 -7.95 -6.65
CA ASP A 129 -22.93 -9.02 -6.39
C ASP A 129 -22.46 -10.00 -5.31
N GLY A 130 -21.16 -9.95 -4.95
CA GLY A 130 -20.57 -10.88 -4.01
C GLY A 130 -20.19 -12.22 -4.64
N GLY A 131 -19.67 -13.13 -3.80
CA GLY A 131 -19.26 -14.46 -4.23
C GLY A 131 -17.83 -14.54 -4.81
N MET A 132 -17.06 -13.44 -4.80
CA MET A 132 -15.64 -13.53 -5.13
C MET A 132 -14.92 -14.33 -4.05
N PRO A 133 -14.18 -15.40 -4.41
CA PRO A 133 -13.40 -16.14 -3.43
C PRO A 133 -12.38 -15.24 -2.74
N TRP A 134 -12.41 -15.22 -1.42
CA TRP A 134 -11.40 -14.57 -0.59
C TRP A 134 -10.42 -15.59 -0.01
N LYS A 135 -10.91 -16.79 0.28
CA LYS A 135 -10.09 -17.88 0.79
C LYS A 135 -10.62 -19.22 0.29
N TYR A 136 -9.71 -20.10 -0.10
CA TYR A 136 -10.02 -21.47 -0.43
C TYR A 136 -9.72 -22.40 0.76
N ALA A 137 -10.48 -23.49 0.86
CA ALA A 137 -10.13 -24.61 1.74
C ALA A 137 -9.09 -25.51 1.06
N ALA A 138 -8.47 -26.41 1.83
CA ALA A 138 -7.43 -27.33 1.31
C ALA A 138 -7.92 -28.27 0.20
N ASP A 139 -9.24 -28.50 0.09
CA ASP A 139 -9.85 -29.31 -0.97
C ASP A 139 -10.18 -28.50 -2.24
N GLY A 140 -9.83 -27.20 -2.26
CA GLY A 140 -10.10 -26.28 -3.37
C GLY A 140 -11.51 -25.68 -3.35
N SER A 141 -12.36 -26.02 -2.41
CA SER A 141 -13.67 -25.34 -2.22
C SER A 141 -13.49 -23.93 -1.67
N VAL A 142 -14.48 -23.06 -1.89
CA VAL A 142 -14.45 -21.70 -1.35
C VAL A 142 -14.81 -21.72 0.14
N GLU A 143 -13.84 -21.42 1.00
CA GLU A 143 -14.04 -21.30 2.46
C GLU A 143 -14.69 -19.96 2.82
N LYS A 144 -14.21 -18.87 2.19
CA LYS A 144 -14.69 -17.51 2.44
C LYS A 144 -14.87 -16.76 1.12
N ALA A 145 -15.99 -16.08 0.97
CA ALA A 145 -16.28 -15.25 -0.20
C ALA A 145 -16.77 -13.86 0.17
N SER A 146 -16.65 -12.92 -0.78
CA SER A 146 -17.16 -11.57 -0.62
C SER A 146 -18.69 -11.56 -0.45
N GLN A 147 -19.18 -10.63 0.37
CA GLN A 147 -20.59 -10.37 0.51
C GLN A 147 -21.07 -9.46 -0.62
N ALA A 148 -22.37 -9.55 -0.94
CA ALA A 148 -23.02 -8.56 -1.81
C ALA A 148 -22.98 -7.19 -1.15
N LYS A 149 -22.70 -6.16 -1.95
CA LYS A 149 -22.61 -4.77 -1.48
C LYS A 149 -23.91 -4.03 -1.73
N GLU A 150 -24.18 -3.03 -0.90
CA GLU A 150 -25.29 -2.12 -1.14
C GLU A 150 -25.11 -1.41 -2.48
N THR A 151 -26.20 -1.37 -3.27
CA THR A 151 -26.23 -0.63 -4.53
C THR A 151 -27.31 0.45 -4.45
N ARG A 152 -26.97 1.66 -4.88
CA ARG A 152 -27.88 2.80 -4.91
C ARG A 152 -27.86 3.51 -6.25
N VAL A 153 -29.04 3.90 -6.73
CA VAL A 153 -29.18 4.69 -7.96
C VAL A 153 -29.11 6.17 -7.64
N TYR A 154 -28.28 6.90 -8.37
CA TYR A 154 -28.18 8.36 -8.34
C TYR A 154 -28.48 8.94 -9.73
N GLY A 155 -29.06 10.14 -9.76
CA GLY A 155 -29.53 10.82 -10.96
C GLY A 155 -30.99 10.51 -11.25
N ASP A 156 -31.56 11.23 -12.22
CA ASP A 156 -32.96 11.12 -12.63
C ASP A 156 -33.09 10.83 -14.13
N GLY A 157 -34.18 10.16 -14.52
CA GLY A 157 -34.44 9.85 -15.94
C GLY A 157 -33.32 9.07 -16.60
N ASP A 158 -32.88 9.51 -17.76
CA ASP A 158 -31.82 8.85 -18.56
C ASP A 158 -30.41 8.95 -17.93
N ASP A 159 -30.21 9.85 -16.95
CA ASP A 159 -28.96 10.03 -16.23
C ASP A 159 -28.88 9.16 -14.95
N ALA A 160 -29.94 8.45 -14.61
CA ALA A 160 -29.98 7.55 -13.46
C ALA A 160 -28.98 6.39 -13.63
N LYS A 161 -28.03 6.27 -12.69
CA LYS A 161 -26.97 5.25 -12.74
C LYS A 161 -26.82 4.55 -11.39
N PRO A 162 -26.61 3.23 -11.39
CA PRO A 162 -26.29 2.49 -10.17
C PRO A 162 -24.86 2.74 -9.72
N TYR A 163 -24.66 2.71 -8.41
CA TYR A 163 -23.37 2.82 -7.74
C TYR A 163 -23.31 1.80 -6.61
N VAL A 164 -22.13 1.31 -6.33
CA VAL A 164 -21.82 0.34 -5.26
C VAL A 164 -21.23 1.07 -4.07
N LEU A 165 -21.68 0.73 -2.86
CA LEU A 165 -21.09 1.21 -1.62
C LEU A 165 -19.76 0.50 -1.37
N GLU A 166 -18.71 1.29 -1.08
CA GLU A 166 -17.40 0.81 -0.66
C GLU A 166 -17.02 1.44 0.67
N GLU A 167 -16.65 0.60 1.63
CA GLU A 167 -16.15 1.05 2.93
C GLU A 167 -14.70 1.52 2.83
N ALA A 168 -14.35 2.56 3.57
CA ALA A 168 -12.98 3.06 3.64
C ALA A 168 -12.03 2.05 4.32
N ILE A 169 -10.74 2.23 4.07
CA ILE A 169 -9.68 1.44 4.70
C ILE A 169 -8.81 2.36 5.57
N THR A 170 -8.64 1.97 6.84
CA THR A 170 -7.61 2.50 7.74
C THR A 170 -6.79 1.35 8.30
N THR A 171 -5.53 1.58 8.63
CA THR A 171 -4.61 0.57 9.14
C THR A 171 -3.89 1.06 10.39
N ASP A 172 -3.36 0.14 11.19
CA ASP A 172 -2.56 0.48 12.37
C ASP A 172 -1.26 1.18 11.97
N PHE A 173 -0.63 0.68 10.93
CA PHE A 173 0.62 1.24 10.41
C PHE A 173 0.55 1.50 8.91
N ALA A 174 1.42 2.39 8.43
CA ALA A 174 1.74 2.51 7.01
C ALA A 174 3.25 2.55 6.81
N LEU A 175 3.73 1.85 5.79
CA LEU A 175 5.12 1.88 5.35
C LEU A 175 5.18 2.52 3.97
N VAL A 176 5.94 3.61 3.83
CA VAL A 176 6.04 4.36 2.57
C VAL A 176 7.47 4.74 2.26
N ARG A 177 7.76 4.97 0.97
CA ARG A 177 9.06 5.44 0.48
C ARG A 177 8.89 6.77 -0.24
N ALA A 178 9.74 7.75 0.09
CA ALA A 178 9.81 9.03 -0.57
C ALA A 178 11.23 9.34 -1.06
N ALA A 179 11.32 10.14 -2.13
CA ALA A 179 12.60 10.60 -2.66
C ALA A 179 13.27 11.61 -1.72
N LYS A 180 12.46 12.44 -1.05
CA LYS A 180 12.94 13.44 -0.10
C LYS A 180 11.96 13.55 1.06
N GLY A 181 12.49 13.74 2.25
CA GLY A 181 11.72 14.07 3.44
C GLY A 181 12.44 15.04 4.34
N ASP A 182 11.72 15.88 5.06
CA ASP A 182 12.30 16.71 6.11
C ASP A 182 12.11 16.06 7.49
N ARG A 183 12.79 16.64 8.51
CA ARG A 183 12.70 16.16 9.91
C ARG A 183 11.31 16.29 10.52
N HIS A 184 10.43 17.08 9.91
CA HIS A 184 9.02 17.23 10.31
C HIS A 184 8.09 16.25 9.60
N GLY A 185 8.63 15.42 8.67
CA GLY A 185 7.90 14.40 7.95
C GLY A 185 7.16 14.89 6.71
N ASN A 186 7.46 16.10 6.21
CA ASN A 186 6.98 16.50 4.89
C ASN A 186 7.70 15.68 3.81
N LEU A 187 6.95 15.11 2.86
CA LEU A 187 7.50 14.18 1.87
C LEU A 187 7.31 14.67 0.44
N VAL A 188 8.33 14.39 -0.39
CA VAL A 188 8.31 14.57 -1.84
C VAL A 188 8.60 13.22 -2.50
N PHE A 189 7.75 12.80 -3.41
CA PHE A 189 7.89 11.56 -4.17
C PHE A 189 8.43 11.87 -5.57
N ASN A 190 9.22 10.95 -6.12
CA ASN A 190 9.78 11.12 -7.46
C ASN A 190 8.88 10.46 -8.52
N LEU A 191 8.38 11.25 -9.47
CA LEU A 191 7.65 10.77 -10.65
C LEU A 191 6.58 9.70 -10.28
N SER A 192 6.60 8.54 -10.94
CA SER A 192 5.65 7.44 -10.72
C SER A 192 5.78 6.74 -9.36
N ALA A 193 6.87 6.93 -8.62
CA ALA A 193 7.01 6.43 -7.25
C ALA A 193 6.05 7.12 -6.25
N ARG A 194 5.40 8.22 -6.65
CA ARG A 194 4.33 8.82 -5.87
C ARG A 194 3.15 7.87 -5.69
N ASN A 195 2.71 7.19 -6.73
CA ASN A 195 1.66 6.14 -6.80
C ASN A 195 0.77 6.00 -5.54
N PHE A 196 0.77 4.83 -4.86
CA PHE A 196 -0.01 4.57 -3.65
C PHE A 196 0.61 5.14 -2.37
N ASN A 197 1.86 5.58 -2.38
CA ASN A 197 2.57 6.03 -1.18
C ASN A 197 1.80 7.09 -0.37
N PRO A 198 1.31 8.21 -0.94
CA PRO A 198 0.55 9.19 -0.17
C PRO A 198 -0.75 8.62 0.42
N LEU A 199 -1.44 7.77 -0.34
CA LEU A 199 -2.73 7.20 0.07
C LEU A 199 -2.55 6.21 1.23
N CYS A 200 -1.53 5.37 1.16
CA CYS A 200 -1.15 4.47 2.25
C CYS A 200 -0.77 5.26 3.51
N ALA A 201 0.05 6.31 3.36
CA ALA A 201 0.40 7.17 4.48
C ALA A 201 -0.83 7.83 5.13
N MET A 202 -1.78 8.32 4.33
CA MET A 202 -2.99 8.93 4.88
C MET A 202 -3.87 7.94 5.65
N ALA A 203 -3.90 6.68 5.23
CA ALA A 203 -4.73 5.63 5.82
C ALA A 203 -4.15 5.01 7.10
N GLY A 204 -2.84 5.12 7.32
CA GLY A 204 -2.17 4.57 8.51
C GLY A 204 -2.29 5.44 9.74
N ARG A 205 -2.51 4.82 10.91
CA ARG A 205 -2.50 5.52 12.20
C ARG A 205 -1.07 5.92 12.63
N VAL A 206 -0.11 5.03 12.42
CA VAL A 206 1.33 5.28 12.60
C VAL A 206 2.03 5.10 11.27
N VAL A 207 2.59 6.17 10.75
CA VAL A 207 3.22 6.17 9.41
C VAL A 207 4.73 6.25 9.55
N VAL A 208 5.39 5.29 8.95
CA VAL A 208 6.84 5.22 8.85
C VAL A 208 7.23 5.49 7.40
N ALA A 209 8.04 6.50 7.18
CA ALA A 209 8.58 6.86 5.87
C ALA A 209 10.08 6.59 5.80
N GLU A 210 10.53 5.77 4.86
CA GLU A 210 11.93 5.75 4.45
C GLU A 210 12.15 6.83 3.39
N VAL A 211 13.21 7.62 3.52
CA VAL A 211 13.52 8.72 2.62
C VAL A 211 14.92 8.57 2.02
N GLU A 212 15.02 8.79 0.70
CA GLU A 212 16.31 8.69 0.00
C GLU A 212 17.23 9.87 0.32
N GLN A 213 16.63 11.02 0.64
CA GLN A 213 17.34 12.21 1.09
C GLN A 213 16.58 12.85 2.26
N LEU A 214 17.23 12.96 3.40
CA LEU A 214 16.76 13.76 4.53
C LEU A 214 17.26 15.21 4.38
N VAL A 215 16.35 16.16 4.59
CA VAL A 215 16.67 17.59 4.51
C VAL A 215 16.18 18.33 5.77
N GLU A 216 16.66 19.55 5.97
CA GLU A 216 16.21 20.37 7.09
C GLU A 216 14.81 20.98 6.82
N PRO A 217 14.04 21.25 7.87
CA PRO A 217 12.77 21.95 7.73
C PRO A 217 12.95 23.32 7.05
N GLY A 218 12.21 23.52 5.97
CA GLY A 218 12.29 24.72 5.12
C GLY A 218 13.07 24.52 3.80
N ASP A 219 13.82 23.41 3.65
CA ASP A 219 14.51 23.09 2.39
C ASP A 219 13.56 22.55 1.31
N ILE A 220 12.39 22.05 1.70
CA ILE A 220 11.31 21.69 0.77
C ILE A 220 10.40 22.93 0.64
N HIS A 221 10.27 23.45 -0.60
CA HIS A 221 9.33 24.53 -0.84
C HIS A 221 7.91 24.07 -0.49
N PRO A 222 7.07 24.88 0.17
CA PRO A 222 5.72 24.47 0.57
C PRO A 222 4.85 23.92 -0.57
N ASP A 223 4.98 24.46 -1.78
CA ASP A 223 4.22 24.03 -2.96
C ASP A 223 4.72 22.68 -3.52
N ASP A 224 5.92 22.23 -3.14
CA ASP A 224 6.50 20.96 -3.57
C ASP A 224 6.21 19.82 -2.59
N VAL A 225 5.59 20.11 -1.44
CA VAL A 225 5.20 19.08 -0.47
C VAL A 225 4.06 18.23 -1.04
N HIS A 226 4.37 16.97 -1.37
CA HIS A 226 3.38 16.04 -1.88
C HIS A 226 2.52 15.40 -0.78
N LEU A 227 3.09 15.20 0.40
CA LEU A 227 2.42 14.72 1.60
C LEU A 227 2.85 15.56 2.80
N PRO A 228 1.94 16.27 3.46
CA PRO A 228 2.23 17.04 4.68
C PRO A 228 2.67 16.13 5.84
N GLY A 229 3.64 16.62 6.61
CA GLY A 229 4.20 15.89 7.73
C GLY A 229 3.21 15.49 8.82
N ILE A 230 2.04 16.11 8.88
CA ILE A 230 0.98 15.76 9.85
C ILE A 230 0.58 14.27 9.76
N TYR A 231 0.74 13.66 8.60
CA TYR A 231 0.45 12.23 8.40
C TYR A 231 1.60 11.32 8.82
N VAL A 232 2.84 11.80 8.96
CA VAL A 232 4.03 10.99 9.20
C VAL A 232 4.45 11.07 10.66
N GLN A 233 4.68 9.93 11.30
CA GLN A 233 5.14 9.83 12.68
C GLN A 233 6.63 9.53 12.79
N ARG A 234 7.21 8.79 11.83
CA ARG A 234 8.63 8.38 11.84
C ARG A 234 9.26 8.55 10.47
N VAL A 235 10.47 9.05 10.44
CA VAL A 235 11.28 9.21 9.22
C VAL A 235 12.59 8.47 9.40
N VAL A 236 12.94 7.61 8.44
CA VAL A 236 14.21 6.88 8.38
C VAL A 236 14.98 7.37 7.16
N GLU A 237 16.19 7.87 7.36
CA GLU A 237 17.08 8.19 6.23
C GLU A 237 17.76 6.93 5.69
N LEU A 238 17.71 6.75 4.38
CA LEU A 238 18.41 5.67 3.69
C LEU A 238 19.87 6.01 3.45
N THR A 239 20.73 5.00 3.50
CA THR A 239 22.10 5.16 2.94
C THR A 239 22.02 5.31 1.42
N SER A 240 23.07 5.85 0.81
CA SER A 240 23.13 5.98 -0.66
C SER A 240 22.96 4.63 -1.36
N GLU A 241 23.55 3.56 -0.82
CA GLU A 241 23.40 2.20 -1.35
C GLU A 241 21.94 1.73 -1.29
N GLN A 242 21.24 1.94 -0.16
CA GLN A 242 19.84 1.60 0.00
C GLN A 242 18.93 2.45 -0.90
N ALA A 243 19.27 3.73 -1.10
CA ALA A 243 18.53 4.62 -1.99
C ALA A 243 18.65 4.20 -3.45
N ASP A 244 19.82 3.70 -3.86
CA ASP A 244 20.10 3.23 -5.22
C ASP A 244 19.63 1.81 -5.50
N ASP A 245 19.29 1.02 -4.46
CA ASP A 245 18.78 -0.35 -4.61
C ASP A 245 17.30 -0.34 -5.06
N LYS A 246 17.12 -0.14 -6.37
CA LYS A 246 15.82 -0.08 -7.04
C LYS A 246 15.78 -1.08 -8.20
N ARG A 247 14.67 -1.80 -8.34
CA ARG A 247 14.49 -2.80 -9.42
C ARG A 247 14.18 -2.16 -10.77
N ILE A 248 13.28 -1.19 -10.83
CA ILE A 248 12.76 -0.61 -12.09
C ILE A 248 12.82 0.91 -12.18
N GLU A 249 13.06 1.62 -11.10
CA GLU A 249 13.17 3.09 -11.08
C GLU A 249 14.53 3.57 -11.60
N LYS A 250 14.98 3.00 -12.72
CA LYS A 250 16.25 3.30 -13.37
C LYS A 250 15.98 3.75 -14.79
N ARG A 251 16.75 4.76 -15.23
CA ARG A 251 16.69 5.17 -16.64
C ARG A 251 17.23 4.04 -17.51
N THR A 252 16.40 3.50 -18.38
CA THR A 252 16.73 2.43 -19.31
C THR A 252 16.92 2.89 -20.75
N THR A 253 16.62 4.16 -21.02
CA THR A 253 16.84 4.81 -22.33
C THR A 253 18.17 5.54 -22.35
N ARG A 254 18.79 5.64 -23.52
CA ARG A 254 19.99 6.47 -23.70
C ARG A 254 19.64 7.95 -23.48
N GLU A 255 20.58 8.69 -22.94
CA GLU A 255 20.46 10.16 -22.90
C GLU A 255 20.42 10.69 -24.33
N THR A 256 19.46 11.54 -24.63
CA THR A 256 19.44 12.30 -25.86
C THR A 256 20.29 13.57 -25.68
N GLU A 257 21.12 13.92 -26.64
CA GLU A 257 21.87 15.19 -26.62
C GLU A 257 20.84 16.33 -26.52
N GLY A 258 20.74 16.95 -25.33
CA GLY A 258 19.82 18.06 -25.06
C GLY A 258 18.88 17.94 -23.84
N ASP A 259 19.00 16.88 -23.06
CA ASP A 259 18.30 16.71 -21.75
C ASP A 259 19.15 17.26 -20.58
#